data_c001868c497a7380d5afb4c716312ad1
#
_entry.id   c001868c497a7380d5afb4c716312ad1
#
_cell.length_a   1.000
_cell.length_b   1.000
_cell.length_c   1.000
_cell.angle_alpha   90.00
_cell.angle_beta   90.00
_cell.angle_gamma   90.00
#
_symmetry.space_group_name_H-M   'P 1'
#
loop_
_entity.id
_entity.type
_entity.pdbx_description
1 polymer ?
#
loop_
_entity_poly.entity_id
_entity_poly.type
_entity_poly.pdbx_seq_one_letter_code
_entity_poly.pdbx_strand_id
1 'polypeptide(L)'
;MRGILIAILFLGSTAAMAAADCREHPPEARMSVLELQQKIVNEYGFAIKMFKVDDNCYEIYGWETDASGEEQRIEVYFDMATGDIVKKEVD
;
A
#
# COMPACT_ATOMS: atom_id res chain seq x y z
N MET A 1 -17.94 30.42 31.73
CA MET A 1 -17.88 30.01 31.37
C MET A 1 -17.56 29.38 30.53
N ARG A 2 -17.41 29.14 30.29
CA ARG A 2 -17.28 28.56 29.65
C ARG A 2 -16.83 28.06 28.68
N GLY A 3 -16.62 27.82 28.40
CA GLY A 3 -16.37 27.38 27.50
C GLY A 3 -15.96 26.74 26.69
N ILE A 4 -15.93 26.50 26.24
CA ILE A 4 -15.65 25.96 25.56
C ILE A 4 -15.16 25.27 24.78
N LEU A 5 -15.10 24.94 24.39
CA LEU A 5 -14.74 24.32 23.75
C LEU A 5 -14.28 23.72 22.89
N ILE A 6 -14.27 23.49 22.48
CA ILE A 6 -13.90 23.01 21.82
C ILE A 6 -13.47 22.31 21.02
N ALA A 7 -13.49 22.02 20.73
CA ALA A 7 -13.13 21.32 20.06
C ALA A 7 -12.66 20.84 19.21
N ILE A 8 -12.63 20.79 18.87
CA ILE A 8 -12.28 20.36 18.12
C ILE A 8 -11.62 19.67 17.51
N LEU A 9 -11.54 19.49 17.42
CA LEU A 9 -10.98 18.89 16.94
C LEU A 9 -10.65 18.09 16.26
N PHE A 10 -10.65 17.74 16.07
CA PHE A 10 -10.27 16.86 15.58
C PHE A 10 -10.14 16.47 14.58
N LEU A 11 -10.48 16.60 14.35
CA LEU A 11 -10.41 16.45 13.52
C LEU A 11 -9.55 15.97 12.94
N GLY A 12 -9.17 16.05 12.85
CA GLY A 12 -8.36 15.75 12.18
C GLY A 12 -8.06 14.65 11.91
N SER A 13 -8.09 14.11 12.07
CA SER A 13 -7.67 13.05 11.95
C SER A 13 -7.80 12.45 10.87
N THR A 14 -8.19 12.61 10.37
CA THR A 14 -8.35 12.04 9.40
C THR A 14 -7.46 11.73 8.58
N ALA A 15 -6.86 12.12 8.48
CA ALA A 15 -6.07 11.94 7.65
C ALA A 15 -5.46 10.83 7.44
N ALA A 16 -5.47 10.15 8.02
CA ALA A 16 -4.80 9.10 7.95
C ALA A 16 -4.63 8.47 6.73
N MET A 17 -5.28 8.61 5.85
CA MET A 17 -5.20 7.84 4.75
C MET A 17 -4.36 8.35 3.70
N ALA A 18 -3.29 8.89 3.97
CA ALA A 18 -2.40 9.37 2.96
C ALA A 18 -2.04 8.25 2.03
N ALA A 19 -2.15 8.48 0.76
CA ALA A 19 -1.72 7.54 -0.23
C ALA A 19 -0.21 7.40 -0.17
N ALA A 20 0.30 6.35 -0.76
CA ALA A 20 1.73 6.17 -0.88
C ALA A 20 2.29 7.17 -1.87
N ASP A 21 3.52 7.58 -1.63
CA ASP A 21 4.18 8.58 -2.47
C ASP A 21 5.12 7.87 -3.44
N CYS A 22 4.56 7.33 -4.49
CA CYS A 22 5.35 6.66 -5.51
C CYS A 22 5.87 7.64 -6.54
N ARG A 23 7.05 7.34 -7.06
CA ARG A 23 7.65 8.15 -8.12
C ARG A 23 6.90 7.94 -9.42
N GLU A 24 6.84 8.99 -10.21
CA GLU A 24 6.25 8.89 -11.53
C GLU A 24 7.25 8.31 -12.50
N HIS A 25 6.83 7.35 -13.31
CA HIS A 25 7.67 6.75 -14.33
C HIS A 25 6.94 6.74 -15.66
N PRO A 26 7.62 6.98 -16.78
CA PRO A 26 6.97 6.85 -18.07
C PRO A 26 6.60 5.39 -18.34
N PRO A 27 5.59 5.14 -19.17
CA PRO A 27 5.12 3.76 -19.39
C PRO A 27 6.21 2.78 -19.77
N GLU A 28 7.17 3.21 -20.59
CA GLU A 28 8.21 2.29 -21.04
C GLU A 28 9.21 1.93 -19.96
N ALA A 29 9.23 2.64 -18.85
CA ALA A 29 10.11 2.32 -17.75
C ALA A 29 9.44 1.44 -16.69
N ARG A 30 8.17 1.14 -16.88
CA ARG A 30 7.42 0.36 -15.88
C ARG A 30 7.59 -1.12 -16.14
N MET A 31 7.70 -1.89 -15.06
CA MET A 31 7.71 -3.33 -15.23
C MET A 31 6.30 -3.79 -15.60
N SER A 32 6.19 -4.94 -16.26
CA SER A 32 4.88 -5.43 -16.64
C SER A 32 4.12 -5.87 -15.39
N VAL A 33 2.80 -5.85 -15.50
CA VAL A 33 1.95 -6.28 -14.39
C VAL A 33 2.27 -7.73 -14.03
N LEU A 34 2.45 -8.59 -15.04
CA LEU A 34 2.75 -9.99 -14.77
C LEU A 34 4.09 -10.16 -14.05
N GLU A 35 5.10 -9.42 -14.48
CA GLU A 35 6.39 -9.46 -13.81
C GLU A 35 6.28 -9.07 -12.34
N LEU A 36 5.56 -8.02 -12.07
CA LEU A 36 5.39 -7.56 -10.69
C LEU A 36 4.60 -8.57 -9.88
N GLN A 37 3.54 -9.13 -10.45
CA GLN A 37 2.75 -10.13 -9.73
C GLN A 37 3.59 -11.34 -9.39
N GLN A 38 4.45 -11.78 -10.29
CA GLN A 38 5.36 -12.89 -10.01
C GLN A 38 6.35 -12.53 -8.91
N LYS A 39 6.86 -11.32 -8.93
CA LYS A 39 7.77 -10.86 -7.88
C LYS A 39 7.06 -10.82 -6.53
N ILE A 40 5.83 -10.32 -6.50
CA ILE A 40 5.05 -10.24 -5.27
C ILE A 40 4.86 -11.63 -4.65
N VAL A 41 4.49 -12.59 -5.46
CA VAL A 41 4.22 -13.93 -4.95
C VAL A 41 5.52 -14.68 -4.63
N ASN A 42 6.51 -14.58 -5.50
CA ASN A 42 7.70 -15.43 -5.37
C ASN A 42 8.76 -14.83 -4.50
N GLU A 43 8.92 -13.51 -4.49
CA GLU A 43 9.98 -12.90 -3.69
C GLU A 43 9.46 -12.36 -2.36
N TYR A 44 8.32 -11.70 -2.39
CA TYR A 44 7.78 -11.17 -1.13
C TYR A 44 6.94 -12.20 -0.38
N GLY A 45 6.42 -13.20 -1.09
CA GLY A 45 5.63 -14.24 -0.44
C GLY A 45 4.22 -13.81 -0.09
N PHE A 46 3.71 -12.76 -0.74
CA PHE A 46 2.36 -12.30 -0.47
C PHE A 46 1.36 -13.02 -1.35
N ALA A 47 0.13 -13.17 -0.85
CA ALA A 47 -0.98 -13.64 -1.65
C ALA A 47 -1.77 -12.41 -2.11
N ILE A 48 -2.13 -12.37 -3.37
CA ILE A 48 -2.83 -11.22 -3.96
C ILE A 48 -4.31 -11.51 -4.03
N LYS A 49 -5.10 -10.62 -3.41
CA LYS A 49 -6.53 -10.68 -3.56
C LYS A 49 -7.00 -9.72 -4.64
N MET A 50 -6.42 -8.54 -4.69
CA MET A 50 -6.79 -7.52 -5.67
C MET A 50 -5.55 -6.76 -6.06
N PHE A 51 -5.42 -6.48 -7.36
CA PHE A 51 -4.30 -5.73 -7.90
C PHE A 51 -4.85 -4.53 -8.64
N LYS A 52 -4.29 -3.37 -8.40
CA LYS A 52 -4.76 -2.17 -9.11
C LYS A 52 -3.65 -1.13 -9.22
N VAL A 53 -3.92 -0.13 -10.02
CA VAL A 53 -3.06 1.04 -10.14
C VAL A 53 -3.67 2.15 -9.31
N ASP A 54 -2.86 2.79 -8.47
CA ASP A 54 -3.31 3.90 -7.67
C ASP A 54 -2.29 5.02 -7.83
N ASP A 55 -2.66 6.05 -8.58
CA ASP A 55 -1.75 7.13 -8.92
C ASP A 55 -0.53 6.58 -9.61
N ASN A 56 0.63 6.79 -9.03
CA ASN A 56 1.89 6.34 -9.60
C ASN A 56 2.36 5.03 -8.99
N CYS A 57 1.50 4.33 -8.28
CA CYS A 57 1.83 3.08 -7.62
C CYS A 57 1.09 1.92 -8.24
N TYR A 58 1.71 0.74 -8.21
CA TYR A 58 0.94 -0.50 -8.24
C TYR A 58 0.57 -0.83 -6.81
N GLU A 59 -0.65 -1.31 -6.61
CA GLU A 59 -1.15 -1.56 -5.27
C GLU A 59 -1.80 -2.93 -5.20
N ILE A 60 -1.62 -3.63 -4.07
CA ILE A 60 -2.38 -4.85 -3.82
C ILE A 60 -3.10 -4.76 -2.49
N TYR A 61 -4.20 -5.49 -2.43
CA TYR A 61 -4.78 -5.94 -1.19
C TYR A 61 -4.56 -7.44 -1.17
N GLY A 62 -4.11 -7.98 -0.06
CA GLY A 62 -3.83 -9.40 0.02
C GLY A 62 -3.48 -9.84 1.41
N TRP A 63 -2.65 -10.86 1.50
CA TRP A 63 -2.28 -11.45 2.77
C TRP A 63 -0.80 -11.75 2.81
N GLU A 64 -0.25 -11.69 4.01
CA GLU A 64 1.08 -12.23 4.27
C GLU A 64 0.97 -13.19 5.46
N THR A 65 1.89 -14.13 5.53
CA THR A 65 2.00 -15.02 6.67
C THR A 65 3.13 -14.50 7.55
N ASP A 66 2.83 -14.21 8.81
CA ASP A 66 3.85 -13.68 9.70
C ASP A 66 4.74 -14.77 10.27
N ALA A 67 5.69 -14.37 11.11
CA ALA A 67 6.68 -15.30 11.65
C ALA A 67 6.06 -16.41 12.49
N SER A 68 4.87 -16.19 13.02
CA SER A 68 4.19 -17.21 13.82
C SER A 68 3.32 -18.12 12.98
N GLY A 69 3.24 -17.88 11.66
CA GLY A 69 2.40 -18.68 10.79
C GLY A 69 1.00 -18.17 10.62
N GLU A 70 0.71 -16.99 11.15
CA GLU A 70 -0.63 -16.43 11.05
C GLU A 70 -0.75 -15.56 9.82
N GLU A 71 -1.90 -15.66 9.15
CA GLU A 71 -2.17 -14.81 8.00
C GLU A 71 -2.69 -13.46 8.46
N GLN A 72 -2.16 -12.40 7.86
CA GLN A 72 -2.59 -11.04 8.14
C GLN A 72 -2.97 -10.37 6.83
N ARG A 73 -4.01 -9.58 6.86
CA ARG A 73 -4.39 -8.80 5.67
C ARG A 73 -3.45 -7.61 5.55
N ILE A 74 -3.06 -7.35 4.32
CA ILE A 74 -2.13 -6.27 4.03
C ILE A 74 -2.61 -5.45 2.85
N GLU A 75 -2.14 -4.19 2.83
CA GLU A 75 -2.28 -3.30 1.70
C GLU A 75 -0.87 -2.81 1.38
N VAL A 76 -0.43 -3.01 0.15
CA VAL A 76 0.96 -2.73 -0.21
C VAL A 76 1.02 -1.93 -1.50
N TYR A 77 1.90 -0.93 -1.51
CA TYR A 77 2.13 -0.09 -2.68
C TYR A 77 3.55 -0.33 -3.17
N PHE A 78 3.70 -0.40 -4.48
CA PHE A 78 4.98 -0.73 -5.11
C PHE A 78 5.37 0.33 -6.13
N ASP A 79 6.66 0.57 -6.24
CA ASP A 79 7.20 1.39 -7.32
C ASP A 79 6.97 0.68 -8.65
N MET A 80 6.48 1.40 -9.65
CA MET A 80 6.10 0.78 -10.91
C MET A 80 7.29 0.32 -11.75
N ALA A 81 8.45 0.89 -11.54
CA ALA A 81 9.61 0.52 -12.34
C ALA A 81 10.40 -0.62 -11.70
N THR A 82 10.52 -0.63 -10.39
CA THR A 82 11.39 -1.58 -9.70
C THR A 82 10.63 -2.68 -8.97
N GLY A 83 9.36 -2.44 -8.65
CA GLY A 83 8.61 -3.37 -7.82
C GLY A 83 9.00 -3.33 -6.35
N ASP A 84 9.75 -2.31 -5.95
CA ASP A 84 10.10 -2.16 -4.54
C ASP A 84 8.88 -1.71 -3.74
N ILE A 85 8.80 -2.16 -2.51
CA ILE A 85 7.71 -1.75 -1.63
C ILE A 85 7.95 -0.31 -1.21
N VAL A 86 6.95 0.54 -1.46
CA VAL A 86 6.98 1.94 -1.03
C VAL A 86 6.27 2.07 0.31
N LYS A 87 5.20 1.32 0.50
CA LYS A 87 4.43 1.39 1.73
C LYS A 87 3.69 0.08 1.93
N LYS A 88 3.69 -0.42 3.15
CA LYS A 88 2.93 -1.62 3.50
C LYS A 88 2.20 -1.36 4.80
N GLU A 89 0.91 -1.65 4.80
CA GLU A 89 0.07 -1.55 5.99
C GLU A 89 -0.50 -2.91 6.31
N VAL A 90 -0.54 -3.23 7.60
CA VAL A 90 -1.14 -4.46 8.09
C VAL A 90 -2.44 -4.08 8.78
N ASP A 91 -3.53 -4.74 8.41
CA ASP A 91 -4.86 -4.46 9.00
C ASP A 91 -5.04 -5.11 10.35
#